data_ab00032bea4da01b1b4d6a39a8550882
#
_entry.id   ab00032bea4da01b1b4d6a39a8550882
#
_cell.length_a   1.000
_cell.length_b   1.000
_cell.length_c   1.000
_cell.angle_alpha   90.00
_cell.angle_beta   90.00
_cell.angle_gamma   90.00
#
_symmetry.space_group_name_H-M   'P 1'
#
loop_
_entity.id
_entity.type
_entity.pdbx_description
1 polymer ?
#
loop_
_entity_poly.entity_id
_entity_poly.type
_entity_poly.pdbx_seq_one_letter_code
_entity_poly.pdbx_strand_id
1 'polypeptide(L)'
;MGKKDPRIDAYIDKAAPFARPIHDHLRELVHRSEAEIEETIKWGMPFFECAGIVCHMAAFKAHCAFGLWRGGAIAQTGNEDDAMGQFGRITTVAELPTDAEIMKLVSARVARNRSGEVVQAKKKAGRPAIAMPAELAAALAKSAAARETFDNFPPSQQREYLEWVTEAKTAATRDKRISTAIEWLADGKPRMWKYRK
;
A
#
# COMPACT_ATOMS: atom_id res chain seq x y z
N MET A 1 5.15 3.89 32.33
CA MET A 1 3.85 3.50 31.77
C MET A 1 3.64 4.30 30.49
N GLY A 2 3.44 3.64 29.38
CA GLY A 2 3.24 4.31 28.07
C GLY A 2 2.02 5.24 28.09
N LYS A 3 2.01 6.23 27.20
CA LYS A 3 0.96 7.25 27.12
C LYS A 3 -0.23 6.72 26.31
N LYS A 4 -1.40 6.64 26.95
CA LYS A 4 -2.66 6.33 26.28
C LYS A 4 -3.25 7.58 25.62
N ASP A 5 -3.92 7.38 24.47
CA ASP A 5 -4.59 8.46 23.71
C ASP A 5 -6.11 8.27 23.76
N PRO A 6 -6.89 9.22 24.34
CA PRO A 6 -8.35 9.11 24.42
C PRO A 6 -9.05 9.02 23.06
N ARG A 7 -8.39 9.43 21.98
CA ARG A 7 -8.93 9.30 20.63
C ARG A 7 -9.03 7.84 20.19
N ILE A 8 -8.22 6.93 20.78
CA ILE A 8 -8.30 5.49 20.53
C ILE A 8 -9.51 4.90 21.24
N ASP A 9 -9.85 5.38 22.46
CA ASP A 9 -11.10 4.99 23.13
C ASP A 9 -12.30 5.35 22.24
N ALA A 10 -12.35 6.60 21.75
CA ALA A 10 -13.41 7.06 20.87
C ALA A 10 -13.43 6.30 19.51
N TYR A 11 -12.28 5.84 19.03
CA TYR A 11 -12.21 5.02 17.81
C TYR A 11 -12.81 3.64 18.04
N ILE A 12 -12.48 2.99 19.15
CA ILE A 12 -13.01 1.66 19.53
C ILE A 12 -14.51 1.74 19.77
N ASP A 13 -14.98 2.78 20.48
CA ASP A 13 -16.42 2.99 20.75
C ASP A 13 -17.26 3.15 19.48
N LYS A 14 -16.71 3.76 18.44
CA LYS A 14 -17.35 3.93 17.13
C LYS A 14 -17.29 2.69 16.24
N ALA A 15 -16.43 1.74 16.58
CA ALA A 15 -16.27 0.53 15.78
C ALA A 15 -17.49 -0.37 15.88
N ALA A 16 -17.67 -1.25 14.89
CA ALA A 16 -18.74 -2.25 14.89
C ALA A 16 -18.66 -3.11 16.15
N PRO A 17 -19.80 -3.60 16.71
CA PRO A 17 -19.82 -4.34 17.98
C PRO A 17 -18.86 -5.53 18.04
N PHE A 18 -18.67 -6.26 16.93
CA PHE A 18 -17.72 -7.38 16.87
C PHE A 18 -16.25 -6.93 16.96
N ALA A 19 -15.95 -5.71 16.50
CA ALA A 19 -14.59 -5.19 16.43
C ALA A 19 -14.04 -4.69 17.78
N ARG A 20 -14.94 -4.22 18.67
CA ARG A 20 -14.56 -3.66 19.97
C ARG A 20 -13.73 -4.63 20.82
N PRO A 21 -14.20 -5.86 21.12
CA PRO A 21 -13.44 -6.80 21.93
C PRO A 21 -12.09 -7.19 21.28
N ILE A 22 -12.00 -7.20 19.94
CA ILE A 22 -10.75 -7.47 19.23
C ILE A 22 -9.76 -6.34 19.46
N HIS A 23 -10.20 -5.08 19.33
CA HIS A 23 -9.34 -3.92 19.52
C HIS A 23 -8.92 -3.74 20.97
N ASP A 24 -9.82 -3.95 21.94
CA ASP A 24 -9.50 -3.90 23.37
C ASP A 24 -8.44 -4.93 23.72
N HIS A 25 -8.62 -6.18 23.27
CA HIS A 25 -7.66 -7.26 23.49
C HIS A 25 -6.28 -6.96 22.86
N LEU A 26 -6.24 -6.53 21.61
CA LEU A 26 -4.99 -6.17 20.94
C LEU A 26 -4.28 -5.00 21.62
N ARG A 27 -5.02 -3.96 22.02
CA ARG A 27 -4.48 -2.81 22.76
C ARG A 27 -3.86 -3.22 24.08
N GLU A 28 -4.52 -4.09 24.83
CA GLU A 28 -3.99 -4.64 26.07
C GLU A 28 -2.69 -5.41 25.86
N LEU A 29 -2.66 -6.32 24.89
CA LEU A 29 -1.47 -7.11 24.55
C LEU A 29 -0.29 -6.23 24.14
N VAL A 30 -0.53 -5.20 23.34
CA VAL A 30 0.50 -4.27 22.89
C VAL A 30 1.12 -3.54 24.09
N HIS A 31 0.31 -3.03 25.02
CA HIS A 31 0.82 -2.39 26.25
C HIS A 31 1.50 -3.33 27.22
N ARG A 32 1.05 -4.59 27.28
CA ARG A 32 1.71 -5.63 28.11
C ARG A 32 3.05 -6.07 27.51
N SER A 33 3.22 -5.95 26.21
CA SER A 33 4.47 -6.31 25.54
C SER A 33 5.61 -5.36 25.85
N GLU A 34 5.31 -4.08 26.05
CA GLU A 34 6.32 -3.03 26.28
C GLU A 34 5.70 -1.83 26.99
N ALA A 35 6.28 -1.49 28.16
CA ALA A 35 5.74 -0.45 29.03
C ALA A 35 5.88 0.99 28.49
N GLU A 36 6.77 1.21 27.53
CA GLU A 36 7.05 2.55 26.96
C GLU A 36 6.26 2.82 25.66
N ILE A 37 5.32 1.94 25.28
CA ILE A 37 4.50 2.17 24.08
C ILE A 37 3.58 3.35 24.30
N GLU A 38 3.63 4.28 23.35
CA GLU A 38 2.74 5.43 23.25
C GLU A 38 1.70 5.21 22.16
N GLU A 39 0.48 5.65 22.42
CA GLU A 39 -0.64 5.60 21.49
C GLU A 39 -0.74 6.88 20.67
N THR A 40 -1.15 6.76 19.41
CA THR A 40 -1.46 7.90 18.55
C THR A 40 -2.47 7.51 17.47
N ILE A 41 -3.09 8.52 16.84
CA ILE A 41 -3.90 8.31 15.63
C ILE A 41 -3.11 8.81 14.41
N LYS A 42 -2.90 7.92 13.45
CA LYS A 42 -2.33 8.26 12.13
C LYS A 42 -3.24 7.73 11.03
N TRP A 43 -3.46 8.51 10.00
CA TRP A 43 -4.34 8.17 8.86
C TRP A 43 -5.73 7.68 9.28
N GLY A 44 -6.25 8.22 10.42
CA GLY A 44 -7.56 7.86 10.96
C GLY A 44 -7.63 6.53 11.70
N MET A 45 -6.50 5.88 12.00
CA MET A 45 -6.41 4.58 12.68
C MET A 45 -5.50 4.65 13.91
N PRO A 46 -5.71 3.76 14.92
CA PRO A 46 -4.81 3.59 16.05
C PRO A 46 -3.43 3.09 15.63
N PHE A 47 -2.41 3.78 16.08
CA PHE A 47 -0.99 3.41 15.96
C PHE A 47 -0.34 3.37 17.34
N PHE A 48 0.64 2.49 17.48
CA PHE A 48 1.44 2.30 18.68
C PHE A 48 2.90 2.55 18.35
N GLU A 49 3.57 3.37 19.14
CA GLU A 49 4.93 3.84 18.91
C GLU A 49 5.84 3.57 20.09
N CYS A 50 7.06 3.14 19.83
CA CYS A 50 8.18 3.07 20.75
C CYS A 50 9.46 3.13 19.94
N ALA A 51 10.24 4.20 20.08
CA ALA A 51 11.40 4.50 19.23
C ALA A 51 11.06 4.44 17.70
N GLY A 52 9.82 4.79 17.33
CA GLY A 52 9.25 4.70 16.01
C GLY A 52 7.98 3.85 15.97
N ILE A 53 7.34 3.76 14.81
CA ILE A 53 6.09 3.01 14.67
C ILE A 53 6.33 1.52 14.91
N VAL A 54 5.53 0.91 15.80
CA VAL A 54 5.58 -0.50 16.16
C VAL A 54 4.51 -1.28 15.41
N CYS A 55 3.25 -0.92 15.61
CA CYS A 55 2.11 -1.59 15.03
C CYS A 55 0.91 -0.64 14.86
N HIS A 56 -0.11 -1.12 14.21
CA HIS A 56 -1.39 -0.44 14.02
C HIS A 56 -2.53 -1.44 14.05
N MET A 57 -3.74 -0.95 14.30
CA MET A 57 -4.97 -1.71 14.16
C MET A 57 -6.00 -0.91 13.40
N ALA A 58 -6.89 -1.60 12.67
CA ALA A 58 -7.95 -0.96 11.91
C ALA A 58 -9.26 -1.74 12.00
N ALA A 59 -10.37 -1.02 12.17
CA ALA A 59 -11.72 -1.57 12.07
C ALA A 59 -12.33 -1.24 10.72
N PHE A 60 -12.78 -2.26 10.00
CA PHE A 60 -13.55 -2.15 8.77
C PHE A 60 -14.99 -2.61 9.01
N LYS A 61 -15.85 -2.45 8.00
CA LYS A 61 -17.27 -2.83 8.12
C LYS A 61 -17.50 -4.31 8.51
N ALA A 62 -16.64 -5.22 8.06
CA ALA A 62 -16.84 -6.66 8.20
C ALA A 62 -15.60 -7.42 8.75
N HIS A 63 -14.57 -6.75 9.18
CA HIS A 63 -13.36 -7.35 9.77
C HIS A 63 -12.50 -6.28 10.45
N CYS A 64 -11.57 -6.74 11.29
CA CYS A 64 -10.46 -5.94 11.79
C CYS A 64 -9.16 -6.34 11.10
N ALA A 65 -8.17 -5.47 11.16
CA ALA A 65 -6.81 -5.77 10.76
C ALA A 65 -5.83 -5.36 11.88
N PHE A 66 -4.79 -6.14 12.06
CA PHE A 66 -3.66 -5.84 12.92
C PHE A 66 -2.36 -6.04 12.14
N GLY A 67 -1.45 -5.10 12.23
CA GLY A 67 -0.20 -5.17 11.48
C GLY A 67 0.98 -4.53 12.20
N LEU A 68 2.14 -5.19 12.10
CA LEU A 68 3.42 -4.64 12.55
C LEU A 68 4.01 -3.74 11.47
N TRP A 69 4.62 -2.65 11.90
CA TRP A 69 5.25 -1.72 10.98
C TRP A 69 6.58 -2.27 10.45
N ARG A 70 6.79 -2.25 9.14
CA ARG A 70 8.04 -2.65 8.49
C ARG A 70 8.60 -1.51 7.66
N GLY A 71 9.24 -0.53 8.31
CA GLY A 71 10.06 0.47 7.64
C GLY A 71 9.41 1.19 6.45
N GLY A 72 8.22 1.79 6.63
CA GLY A 72 7.51 2.54 5.57
C GLY A 72 6.45 1.75 4.80
N ALA A 73 6.33 0.45 5.05
CA ALA A 73 5.26 -0.37 4.48
C ALA A 73 4.52 -1.15 5.58
N ILE A 74 3.21 -1.21 5.48
CA ILE A 74 2.41 -2.20 6.22
C ILE A 74 2.87 -3.57 5.72
N ALA A 75 3.34 -4.43 6.62
CA ALA A 75 3.79 -5.75 6.22
C ALA A 75 2.60 -6.55 5.70
N GLN A 76 2.60 -6.81 4.42
CA GLN A 76 1.70 -7.78 3.81
C GLN A 76 2.41 -9.15 3.84
N THR A 77 1.90 -10.05 4.65
CA THR A 77 2.24 -11.47 4.59
C THR A 77 0.98 -12.20 4.16
N GLY A 78 0.75 -12.28 2.88
CA GLY A 78 -0.44 -12.95 2.37
C GLY A 78 -0.69 -12.59 0.90
N ASN A 79 -1.55 -13.32 0.25
CA ASN A 79 -1.99 -13.10 -1.12
C ASN A 79 -2.59 -11.69 -1.28
N GLU A 80 -2.63 -11.17 -2.50
CA GLU A 80 -3.14 -9.83 -2.83
C GLU A 80 -4.60 -9.57 -2.39
N ASP A 81 -5.34 -10.62 -2.01
CA ASP A 81 -6.71 -10.57 -1.49
C ASP A 81 -6.79 -10.39 0.04
N ASP A 82 -5.68 -10.41 0.77
CA ASP A 82 -5.68 -10.24 2.21
C ASP A 82 -5.81 -8.77 2.60
N ALA A 83 -6.72 -8.51 3.55
CA ALA A 83 -6.95 -7.20 4.15
C ALA A 83 -5.65 -6.58 4.71
N MET A 84 -5.65 -5.24 4.88
CA MET A 84 -4.52 -4.50 5.46
C MET A 84 -4.09 -5.04 6.83
N GLY A 85 -3.21 -6.04 6.85
CA GLY A 85 -2.70 -6.62 8.10
C GLY A 85 -1.93 -7.91 7.84
N GLN A 86 -1.17 -8.36 8.84
CA GLN A 86 -0.36 -9.58 8.72
C GLN A 86 -1.14 -10.86 9.00
N PHE A 87 -2.32 -10.73 9.59
CA PHE A 87 -3.12 -11.84 10.12
C PHE A 87 -4.45 -12.00 9.37
N GLY A 88 -4.55 -11.45 8.17
CA GLY A 88 -5.74 -11.52 7.35
C GLY A 88 -6.93 -10.74 7.91
N ARG A 89 -8.13 -11.23 7.64
CA ARG A 89 -9.40 -10.62 8.08
C ARG A 89 -9.78 -11.21 9.42
N ILE A 90 -9.74 -10.40 10.48
CA ILE A 90 -10.03 -10.82 11.86
C ILE A 90 -11.49 -10.44 12.17
N THR A 91 -12.32 -11.40 12.51
CA THR A 91 -13.74 -11.19 12.85
C THR A 91 -14.05 -11.54 14.31
N THR A 92 -13.19 -12.33 14.96
CA THR A 92 -13.27 -12.71 16.37
C THR A 92 -11.90 -12.70 17.02
N VAL A 93 -11.84 -12.60 18.35
CA VAL A 93 -10.59 -12.71 19.11
C VAL A 93 -9.93 -14.07 18.92
N ALA A 94 -10.71 -15.13 18.72
CA ALA A 94 -10.21 -16.51 18.54
C ALA A 94 -9.42 -16.71 17.22
N GLU A 95 -9.58 -15.82 16.25
CA GLU A 95 -8.81 -15.85 14.98
C GLU A 95 -7.43 -15.18 15.11
N LEU A 96 -7.16 -14.52 16.23
CA LEU A 96 -5.85 -13.95 16.50
C LEU A 96 -4.82 -15.05 16.79
N PRO A 97 -3.55 -14.82 16.50
CA PRO A 97 -2.47 -15.62 17.08
C PRO A 97 -2.53 -15.62 18.60
N THR A 98 -1.84 -16.54 19.23
CA THR A 98 -1.77 -16.58 20.69
C THR A 98 -1.23 -15.26 21.26
N ASP A 99 -1.66 -14.90 22.46
CA ASP A 99 -1.18 -13.70 23.17
C ASP A 99 0.35 -13.64 23.22
N ALA A 100 0.99 -14.79 23.50
CA ALA A 100 2.44 -14.90 23.57
C ALA A 100 3.12 -14.59 22.22
N GLU A 101 2.53 -15.03 21.11
CA GLU A 101 3.05 -14.75 19.76
C GLU A 101 2.91 -13.26 19.42
N ILE A 102 1.75 -12.65 19.69
CA ILE A 102 1.54 -11.21 19.46
C ILE A 102 2.53 -10.40 20.29
N MET A 103 2.66 -10.70 21.58
CA MET A 103 3.59 -10.02 22.48
C MET A 103 5.05 -10.16 22.01
N LYS A 104 5.46 -11.35 21.61
CA LYS A 104 6.81 -11.62 21.06
C LYS A 104 7.07 -10.79 19.81
N LEU A 105 6.11 -10.69 18.90
CA LEU A 105 6.24 -9.93 17.67
C LEU A 105 6.33 -8.42 17.93
N VAL A 106 5.52 -7.90 18.86
CA VAL A 106 5.54 -6.50 19.28
C VAL A 106 6.89 -6.16 19.93
N SER A 107 7.34 -6.95 20.90
CA SER A 107 8.64 -6.75 21.58
C SER A 107 9.83 -6.82 20.60
N ALA A 108 9.81 -7.78 19.68
CA ALA A 108 10.83 -7.88 18.63
C ALA A 108 10.85 -6.64 17.72
N ARG A 109 9.67 -6.06 17.43
CA ARG A 109 9.59 -4.83 16.65
C ARG A 109 10.16 -3.63 17.41
N VAL A 110 9.85 -3.50 18.71
CA VAL A 110 10.41 -2.45 19.56
C VAL A 110 11.94 -2.55 19.65
N ALA A 111 12.46 -3.75 19.88
CA ALA A 111 13.92 -3.99 19.92
C ALA A 111 14.59 -3.54 18.63
N ARG A 112 13.99 -3.84 17.48
CA ARG A 112 14.47 -3.40 16.16
C ARG A 112 14.39 -1.89 15.96
N ASN A 113 13.34 -1.22 16.44
CA ASN A 113 13.25 0.24 16.40
C ASN A 113 14.39 0.88 17.23
N ARG A 114 14.65 0.35 18.42
CA ARG A 114 15.71 0.83 19.33
C ARG A 114 17.13 0.61 18.77
N SER A 115 17.34 -0.48 18.03
CA SER A 115 18.64 -0.74 17.39
C SER A 115 18.95 0.19 16.21
N GLY A 116 17.98 0.99 15.76
CA GLY A 116 18.12 1.84 14.57
C GLY A 116 18.23 1.07 13.26
N GLU A 117 17.94 -0.23 13.27
CA GLU A 117 17.95 -1.07 12.07
C GLU A 117 16.84 -0.61 11.10
N VAL A 118 17.24 0.18 10.11
CA VAL A 118 16.34 0.58 9.03
C VAL A 118 16.10 -0.64 8.16
N VAL A 119 14.92 -1.24 8.28
CA VAL A 119 14.48 -2.22 7.28
C VAL A 119 14.30 -1.46 5.97
N GLN A 120 15.31 -1.56 5.10
CA GLN A 120 15.12 -1.13 3.72
C GLN A 120 13.94 -1.93 3.17
N ALA A 121 12.83 -1.23 2.87
CA ALA A 121 11.75 -1.83 2.12
C ALA A 121 12.39 -2.45 0.87
N LYS A 122 12.25 -3.77 0.69
CA LYS A 122 12.68 -4.41 -0.57
C LYS A 122 12.06 -3.56 -1.67
N LYS A 123 12.90 -2.90 -2.49
CA LYS A 123 12.39 -2.24 -3.70
C LYS A 123 11.53 -3.28 -4.38
N LYS A 124 10.21 -3.01 -4.52
CA LYS A 124 9.35 -3.89 -5.32
C LYS A 124 10.10 -4.12 -6.61
N ALA A 125 10.34 -5.38 -6.95
CA ALA A 125 10.92 -5.73 -8.24
C ALA A 125 10.13 -4.95 -9.29
N GLY A 126 10.81 -4.11 -10.07
CA GLY A 126 10.16 -3.28 -11.06
C GLY A 126 9.27 -4.18 -11.92
N ARG A 127 8.05 -3.75 -12.21
CA ARG A 127 7.20 -4.51 -13.14
C ARG A 127 8.02 -4.81 -14.39
N PRO A 128 7.96 -6.03 -14.98
CA PRO A 128 8.73 -6.36 -16.18
C PRO A 128 8.60 -5.27 -17.24
N ALA A 129 9.70 -4.94 -17.90
CA ALA A 129 9.66 -3.95 -18.98
C ALA A 129 8.72 -4.46 -20.08
N ILE A 130 7.87 -3.57 -20.59
CA ILE A 130 7.02 -3.87 -21.75
C ILE A 130 7.83 -3.49 -22.99
N ALA A 131 8.02 -4.46 -23.89
CA ALA A 131 8.69 -4.17 -25.16
C ALA A 131 7.85 -3.18 -25.99
N MET A 132 8.53 -2.26 -26.65
CA MET A 132 7.89 -1.31 -27.55
C MET A 132 7.30 -2.08 -28.75
N PRO A 133 5.98 -2.03 -28.99
CA PRO A 133 5.40 -2.61 -30.20
C PRO A 133 5.98 -1.99 -31.47
N ALA A 134 6.32 -2.81 -32.47
CA ALA A 134 6.94 -2.34 -33.70
C ALA A 134 6.09 -1.29 -34.43
N GLU A 135 4.76 -1.48 -34.43
CA GLU A 135 3.81 -0.57 -35.06
C GLU A 135 3.79 0.81 -34.36
N LEU A 136 3.88 0.84 -33.01
CA LEU A 136 3.97 2.09 -32.26
C LEU A 136 5.31 2.77 -32.49
N ALA A 137 6.42 2.00 -32.51
CA ALA A 137 7.75 2.53 -32.82
C ALA A 137 7.78 3.19 -34.22
N ALA A 138 7.20 2.52 -35.23
CA ALA A 138 7.10 3.05 -36.59
C ALA A 138 6.22 4.31 -36.67
N ALA A 139 5.15 4.38 -35.88
CA ALA A 139 4.29 5.57 -35.83
C ALA A 139 4.99 6.76 -35.14
N LEU A 140 5.70 6.51 -34.04
CA LEU A 140 6.51 7.52 -33.33
C LEU A 140 7.63 8.07 -34.23
N ALA A 141 8.25 7.22 -35.05
CA ALA A 141 9.30 7.64 -35.99
C ALA A 141 8.80 8.64 -37.06
N LYS A 142 7.48 8.64 -37.34
CA LYS A 142 6.85 9.57 -38.31
C LYS A 142 6.42 10.91 -37.69
N SER A 143 6.49 11.06 -36.35
CA SER A 143 6.08 12.28 -35.64
C SER A 143 7.15 12.69 -34.63
N ALA A 144 8.00 13.63 -34.96
CA ALA A 144 9.07 14.12 -34.10
C ALA A 144 8.53 14.62 -32.74
N ALA A 145 7.45 15.41 -32.76
CA ALA A 145 6.85 15.94 -31.53
C ALA A 145 6.29 14.84 -30.61
N ALA A 146 5.63 13.81 -31.17
CA ALA A 146 5.13 12.68 -30.37
C ALA A 146 6.29 11.85 -29.81
N ARG A 147 7.34 11.65 -30.58
CA ARG A 147 8.55 10.94 -30.17
C ARG A 147 9.27 11.64 -29.02
N GLU A 148 9.51 12.93 -29.17
CA GLU A 148 10.17 13.75 -28.14
C GLU A 148 9.36 13.71 -26.82
N THR A 149 8.07 13.90 -26.89
CA THR A 149 7.18 13.82 -25.70
C THR A 149 7.25 12.44 -25.05
N PHE A 150 7.17 11.37 -25.84
CA PHE A 150 7.22 10.02 -25.32
C PHE A 150 8.55 9.74 -24.61
N ASP A 151 9.66 10.12 -25.21
CA ASP A 151 11.01 9.88 -24.65
C ASP A 151 11.28 10.72 -23.39
N ASN A 152 10.69 11.91 -23.28
CA ASN A 152 10.78 12.78 -22.11
C ASN A 152 9.83 12.39 -20.97
N PHE A 153 8.85 11.52 -21.20
CA PHE A 153 7.94 11.08 -20.15
C PHE A 153 8.65 10.17 -19.13
N PRO A 154 8.27 10.27 -17.82
CA PRO A 154 8.70 9.31 -16.82
C PRO A 154 8.35 7.87 -17.23
N PRO A 155 9.13 6.87 -16.83
CA PRO A 155 8.90 5.46 -17.19
C PRO A 155 7.49 4.94 -16.91
N SER A 156 6.83 5.47 -15.88
CA SER A 156 5.44 5.13 -15.56
C SER A 156 4.45 5.59 -16.65
N GLN A 157 4.63 6.79 -17.19
CA GLN A 157 3.77 7.33 -18.23
C GLN A 157 4.03 6.68 -19.59
N GLN A 158 5.30 6.41 -19.93
CA GLN A 158 5.64 5.62 -21.10
C GLN A 158 4.95 4.25 -21.03
N ARG A 159 5.03 3.61 -19.88
CA ARG A 159 4.40 2.30 -19.64
C ARG A 159 2.89 2.33 -19.84
N GLU A 160 2.19 3.38 -19.40
CA GLU A 160 0.73 3.52 -19.59
C GLU A 160 0.34 3.48 -21.08
N TYR A 161 1.11 4.09 -21.97
CA TYR A 161 0.90 4.02 -23.41
C TYR A 161 1.20 2.64 -23.97
N LEU A 162 2.31 2.01 -23.54
CA LEU A 162 2.69 0.67 -23.97
C LEU A 162 1.64 -0.36 -23.59
N GLU A 163 1.19 -0.35 -22.32
CA GLU A 163 0.12 -1.23 -21.84
C GLU A 163 -1.16 -1.04 -22.65
N TRP A 164 -1.59 0.19 -22.82
CA TRP A 164 -2.81 0.48 -23.56
C TRP A 164 -2.79 0.01 -25.02
N VAL A 165 -1.67 0.12 -25.70
CA VAL A 165 -1.52 -0.36 -27.08
C VAL A 165 -1.46 -1.89 -27.13
N THR A 166 -0.68 -2.51 -26.25
CA THR A 166 -0.51 -3.99 -26.21
C THR A 166 -1.77 -4.73 -25.77
N GLU A 167 -2.59 -4.15 -24.92
CA GLU A 167 -3.87 -4.75 -24.47
C GLU A 167 -4.95 -4.79 -25.56
N ALA A 168 -4.70 -4.19 -26.73
CA ALA A 168 -5.66 -4.23 -27.83
C ALA A 168 -5.80 -5.67 -28.39
N LYS A 169 -7.00 -6.23 -28.27
CA LYS A 169 -7.29 -7.61 -28.69
C LYS A 169 -7.34 -7.80 -30.21
N THR A 170 -7.60 -6.74 -30.98
CA THR A 170 -7.69 -6.78 -32.45
C THR A 170 -6.73 -5.79 -33.09
N ALA A 171 -6.26 -6.07 -34.32
CA ALA A 171 -5.40 -5.17 -35.08
C ALA A 171 -6.07 -3.79 -35.28
N ALA A 172 -7.33 -3.76 -35.69
CA ALA A 172 -8.07 -2.51 -35.88
C ALA A 172 -8.14 -1.66 -34.61
N THR A 173 -8.32 -2.27 -33.44
CA THR A 173 -8.29 -1.54 -32.15
C THR A 173 -6.90 -1.04 -31.84
N ARG A 174 -5.86 -1.83 -32.13
CA ARG A 174 -4.47 -1.43 -31.91
C ARG A 174 -4.10 -0.24 -32.77
N ASP A 175 -4.43 -0.26 -34.06
CA ASP A 175 -4.16 0.82 -35.00
C ASP A 175 -4.84 2.12 -34.55
N LYS A 176 -6.11 2.05 -34.16
CA LYS A 176 -6.84 3.18 -33.61
C LYS A 176 -6.18 3.74 -32.34
N ARG A 177 -5.74 2.86 -31.43
CA ARG A 177 -5.04 3.29 -30.19
C ARG A 177 -3.70 3.93 -30.53
N ILE A 178 -2.96 3.42 -31.52
CA ILE A 178 -1.69 4.02 -31.97
C ILE A 178 -1.95 5.41 -32.55
N SER A 179 -2.91 5.59 -33.47
CA SER A 179 -3.24 6.92 -34.00
C SER A 179 -3.57 7.90 -32.89
N THR A 180 -4.44 7.51 -31.96
CA THR A 180 -4.81 8.36 -30.81
C THR A 180 -3.61 8.65 -29.90
N ALA A 181 -2.71 7.68 -29.71
CA ALA A 181 -1.48 7.89 -28.92
C ALA A 181 -0.59 8.94 -29.55
N ILE A 182 -0.38 8.89 -30.87
CA ILE A 182 0.43 9.88 -31.58
C ILE A 182 -0.17 11.28 -31.47
N GLU A 183 -1.49 11.43 -31.62
CA GLU A 183 -2.17 12.72 -31.44
C GLU A 183 -1.95 13.29 -30.03
N TRP A 184 -2.20 12.47 -29.00
CA TRP A 184 -2.05 12.93 -27.62
C TRP A 184 -0.60 13.23 -27.24
N LEU A 185 0.32 12.42 -27.72
CA LEU A 185 1.76 12.66 -27.50
C LEU A 185 2.24 13.91 -28.22
N ALA A 186 1.78 14.17 -29.45
CA ALA A 186 2.11 15.41 -30.14
C ALA A 186 1.61 16.67 -29.42
N ASP A 187 0.50 16.53 -28.67
CA ASP A 187 -0.05 17.59 -27.79
C ASP A 187 0.60 17.61 -26.40
N GLY A 188 1.61 16.80 -26.12
CA GLY A 188 2.26 16.71 -24.79
C GLY A 188 1.40 16.07 -23.71
N LYS A 189 0.34 15.35 -24.05
CA LYS A 189 -0.65 14.80 -23.10
C LYS A 189 -0.24 13.42 -22.60
N PRO A 190 -0.26 13.16 -21.26
CA PRO A 190 -0.11 11.81 -20.73
C PRO A 190 -1.37 10.97 -20.99
N ARG A 191 -1.24 9.62 -21.05
CA ARG A 191 -2.37 8.72 -21.39
C ARG A 191 -3.65 8.99 -20.56
N MET A 192 -3.49 9.32 -19.26
CA MET A 192 -4.60 9.54 -18.33
C MET A 192 -4.97 11.04 -18.17
N TRP A 193 -4.64 11.91 -19.13
CA TRP A 193 -4.82 13.36 -19.04
C TRP A 193 -6.26 13.78 -18.71
N LYS A 194 -7.27 13.05 -19.21
CA LYS A 194 -8.69 13.33 -18.96
C LYS A 194 -9.12 13.14 -17.51
N TYR A 195 -8.35 12.41 -16.71
CA TYR A 195 -8.65 12.05 -15.31
C TYR A 195 -7.73 12.75 -14.31
N ARG A 196 -6.78 13.56 -14.76
CA ARG A 196 -5.95 14.40 -13.90
C ARG A 196 -6.71 15.70 -13.60
N LYS A 197 -7.06 15.88 -12.32
CA LYS A 197 -7.55 17.15 -11.77
C LYS A 197 -6.38 18.08 -11.51
#